data_ef7c3f811c8e16bcfcf8e0414ca842bd
#
_entry.id   ef7c3f811c8e16bcfcf8e0414ca842bd
#
_cell.length_a   1.000
_cell.length_b   1.000
_cell.length_c   1.000
_cell.angle_alpha   90.00
_cell.angle_beta   90.00
_cell.angle_gamma   90.00
#
_symmetry.space_group_name_H-M   'P 1'
#
loop_
_entity.id
_entity.type
_entity.pdbx_description
1 polymer ?
#
loop_
_entity_poly.entity_id
_entity_poly.type
_entity_poly.pdbx_seq_one_letter_code
_entity_poly.pdbx_strand_id
1 'polypeptide(L)'
;MGSNSRLDIDIADSTKTAFKKSAHLRRWIAAVLSLVLIAAGIILWTKLKTSDAVQYKTQNAARSGITVLVTATGTLKPTKTVDVGSEISGTIKSIEVDYNSEVTVGQVLAKLDTTKLNAEVTQSKAALDSAKAKVLQTKATVSEARLKLEKYEHVRRLSDNKVPSQSEFDAAQAAYDRAVADEASAEAAEAQAQATLEAYQTDLSKAVIYSPINGIVLTRSVEPGQTVAASFTTPVLFTLAEDLTKMELHVDVDEADIGQVKEGQNATFTVDAYPNQTFNAQITQVRYGSTTASGVVTYETVLEVANNDLSLRPGMTATADIIVIRAEDILTIPNSALRFKMAEAAEAQNTNGSIVDSLLPHPPKHESKQQETAIVSGSTQQIYVLKEGKPAAVSITTGVTDGINTQVLDGEIKEGMPVIIGTIAQEKKI
;
A
#
# COMPACT_ATOMS: atom_id res chain seq x y z
N MET A 1 -60.99 49.74 76.62
CA MET A 1 -60.49 49.67 78.01
C MET A 1 -59.02 50.11 77.93
N GLY A 2 -58.75 51.18 78.26
CA GLY A 2 -58.42 51.96 79.47
C GLY A 2 -56.94 52.19 79.37
N SER A 3 -56.46 53.30 79.44
CA SER A 3 -56.57 54.50 80.18
C SER A 3 -55.15 54.97 80.56
N ASN A 4 -54.85 56.23 80.16
CA ASN A 4 -54.18 57.23 80.99
C ASN A 4 -52.70 56.99 81.35
N SER A 5 -51.89 57.94 81.47
CA SER A 5 -51.96 59.44 81.51
C SER A 5 -50.53 59.97 81.66
N ARG A 6 -50.27 61.09 81.00
CA ARG A 6 -49.73 62.31 81.50
C ARG A 6 -48.65 62.28 82.63
N LEU A 7 -47.56 62.93 82.42
CA LEU A 7 -47.27 64.17 83.08
C LEU A 7 -46.01 64.83 82.53
N ASP A 8 -46.19 66.15 82.17
CA ASP A 8 -45.21 67.18 81.95
C ASP A 8 -44.32 67.42 83.20
N ILE A 9 -43.20 67.91 82.99
CA ILE A 9 -42.67 69.08 83.73
C ILE A 9 -41.43 69.64 82.96
N ASP A 10 -41.61 70.89 82.59
CA ASP A 10 -40.70 71.93 82.24
C ASP A 10 -39.55 72.10 83.26
N ILE A 11 -38.40 72.48 82.85
CA ILE A 11 -37.64 73.60 83.46
C ILE A 11 -36.52 74.07 82.51
N ALA A 12 -36.63 75.28 82.20
CA ALA A 12 -35.83 76.26 81.46
C ALA A 12 -34.37 76.36 81.86
N ASP A 13 -33.61 76.77 80.88
CA ASP A 13 -32.73 77.99 80.87
C ASP A 13 -31.29 77.88 81.38
N SER A 14 -30.49 78.54 80.60
CA SER A 14 -29.12 79.04 80.83
C SER A 14 -27.97 78.02 80.59
N THR A 15 -27.23 78.12 79.52
CA THR A 15 -26.21 79.23 79.40
C THR A 15 -25.61 79.21 77.95
N LYS A 16 -25.78 80.39 77.31
CA LYS A 16 -24.89 80.83 76.23
C LYS A 16 -23.50 81.07 76.79
N THR A 17 -22.48 80.48 76.20
CA THR A 17 -21.28 81.25 75.75
C THR A 17 -20.22 80.31 75.13
N ALA A 18 -19.72 80.68 73.91
CA ALA A 18 -18.37 80.50 73.41
C ALA A 18 -17.86 79.12 73.01
N PHE A 19 -17.86 78.85 71.66
CA PHE A 19 -16.64 78.35 70.98
C PHE A 19 -16.74 78.57 69.45
N LYS A 20 -16.44 79.82 69.06
CA LYS A 20 -16.20 80.19 67.67
C LYS A 20 -14.68 80.14 67.40
N LYS A 21 -14.12 78.88 67.27
CA LYS A 21 -12.72 78.68 66.79
C LYS A 21 -12.44 77.17 66.54
N SER A 22 -13.12 76.53 65.58
CA SER A 22 -12.62 75.25 65.11
C SER A 22 -13.04 74.90 63.67
N ALA A 23 -13.54 75.85 62.90
CA ALA A 23 -13.94 75.60 61.51
C ALA A 23 -12.75 75.34 60.55
N HIS A 24 -11.61 76.00 60.83
CA HIS A 24 -10.39 75.85 60.05
C HIS A 24 -9.66 74.54 60.35
N LEU A 25 -9.60 74.07 61.57
CA LEU A 25 -8.97 72.81 61.94
C LEU A 25 -9.70 71.59 61.38
N ARG A 26 -11.04 71.60 61.40
CA ARG A 26 -11.84 70.56 60.79
C ARG A 26 -11.68 70.52 59.26
N ARG A 27 -11.52 71.65 58.60
CA ARG A 27 -11.26 71.74 57.17
C ARG A 27 -9.88 71.20 56.80
N TRP A 28 -8.85 71.49 57.63
CA TRP A 28 -7.50 70.98 57.48
C TRP A 28 -7.45 69.39 57.69
N ILE A 29 -8.12 68.88 58.70
CA ILE A 29 -8.22 67.50 59.01
C ILE A 29 -8.99 66.76 57.86
N ALA A 30 -10.06 67.31 57.34
CA ALA A 30 -10.78 66.82 56.23
C ALA A 30 -9.95 66.81 54.94
N ALA A 31 -9.14 67.82 54.68
CA ALA A 31 -8.24 67.93 53.55
C ALA A 31 -7.09 66.88 53.64
N VAL A 32 -6.50 66.69 54.82
CA VAL A 32 -5.46 65.67 55.05
C VAL A 32 -6.05 64.24 54.93
N LEU A 33 -7.24 64.02 55.46
CA LEU A 33 -7.95 62.70 55.31
C LEU A 33 -8.27 62.41 53.85
N SER A 34 -8.72 63.42 53.10
CA SER A 34 -8.96 63.32 51.66
C SER A 34 -7.69 63.02 50.87
N LEU A 35 -6.57 63.70 51.25
CA LEU A 35 -5.28 63.47 50.60
C LEU A 35 -4.72 62.05 50.90
N VAL A 36 -4.91 61.54 52.13
CA VAL A 36 -4.56 60.17 52.52
C VAL A 36 -5.42 59.13 51.81
N LEU A 37 -6.74 59.38 51.65
CA LEU A 37 -7.64 58.52 50.90
C LEU A 37 -7.30 58.54 49.43
N ILE A 38 -6.94 59.67 48.84
CA ILE A 38 -6.47 59.77 47.46
C ILE A 38 -5.14 59.00 47.27
N ALA A 39 -4.19 59.19 48.18
CA ALA A 39 -2.89 58.52 48.20
C ALA A 39 -3.09 56.99 48.39
N ALA A 40 -3.96 56.56 49.32
CA ALA A 40 -4.33 55.16 49.50
C ALA A 40 -5.03 54.59 48.27
N GLY A 41 -5.93 55.34 47.61
CA GLY A 41 -6.57 54.99 46.35
C GLY A 41 -5.58 54.79 45.19
N ILE A 42 -4.58 55.69 45.09
CA ILE A 42 -3.52 55.61 44.09
C ILE A 42 -2.61 54.42 44.39
N ILE A 43 -2.23 54.17 45.64
CA ILE A 43 -1.44 52.96 46.01
C ILE A 43 -2.23 51.69 45.82
N LEU A 44 -3.52 51.69 46.10
CA LEU A 44 -4.39 50.54 45.83
C LEU A 44 -4.55 50.33 44.31
N TRP A 45 -4.72 51.38 43.52
CA TRP A 45 -4.84 51.34 42.07
C TRP A 45 -3.52 50.90 41.39
N THR A 46 -2.37 51.34 41.91
CA THR A 46 -1.06 50.82 41.39
C THR A 46 -0.78 49.40 41.84
N LYS A 47 -1.24 48.95 43.01
CA LYS A 47 -1.17 47.55 43.42
C LYS A 47 -2.18 46.63 42.72
N LEU A 48 -3.34 47.13 42.32
CA LEU A 48 -4.34 46.44 41.53
C LEU A 48 -4.01 46.35 40.02
N LYS A 49 -3.05 47.18 39.54
CA LYS A 49 -2.43 46.96 38.23
C LYS A 49 -1.32 45.92 38.31
N THR A 50 -1.58 44.77 38.91
CA THR A 50 -0.75 43.57 38.64
C THR A 50 -0.96 43.23 37.18
N SER A 51 0.07 43.48 36.39
CA SER A 51 0.18 42.99 35.02
C SER A 51 -0.18 41.54 35.01
N ASP A 52 -1.25 41.16 34.29
CA ASP A 52 -1.55 39.78 33.93
C ASP A 52 -0.36 39.25 33.15
N ALA A 53 0.64 38.71 33.85
CA ALA A 53 1.79 38.08 33.24
C ALA A 53 1.27 36.77 32.58
N VAL A 54 1.15 36.83 31.28
CA VAL A 54 0.80 35.60 30.47
C VAL A 54 1.78 34.50 30.84
N GLN A 55 1.28 33.43 31.42
CA GLN A 55 2.10 32.26 31.70
C GLN A 55 2.24 31.43 30.42
N TYR A 56 3.49 31.16 30.04
CA TYR A 56 3.80 30.38 28.88
C TYR A 56 4.03 28.91 29.29
N LYS A 57 3.44 27.99 28.54
CA LYS A 57 3.78 26.58 28.63
C LYS A 57 5.03 26.35 27.79
N THR A 58 6.08 25.81 28.42
CA THR A 58 7.37 25.58 27.77
C THR A 58 7.72 24.10 27.78
N GLN A 59 8.50 23.68 26.80
CA GLN A 59 9.13 22.37 26.73
C GLN A 59 10.60 22.59 26.33
N ASN A 60 11.51 21.86 26.95
CA ASN A 60 12.92 22.01 26.67
C ASN A 60 13.30 21.38 25.34
N ALA A 61 14.13 22.06 24.57
CA ALA A 61 14.82 21.45 23.43
C ALA A 61 15.74 20.34 23.96
N ALA A 62 15.67 19.18 23.37
CA ALA A 62 16.42 18.00 23.81
C ALA A 62 17.08 17.29 22.62
N ARG A 63 18.17 16.58 22.89
CA ARG A 63 18.69 15.63 21.90
C ARG A 63 17.89 14.34 21.94
N SER A 64 17.36 13.96 20.81
CA SER A 64 16.60 12.71 20.65
C SER A 64 16.77 12.13 19.26
N GLY A 65 16.39 10.86 19.09
CA GLY A 65 16.28 10.26 17.76
C GLY A 65 14.95 10.66 17.09
N ILE A 66 14.99 10.91 15.79
CA ILE A 66 13.81 11.06 14.95
C ILE A 66 13.80 9.88 13.95
N THR A 67 12.67 9.21 13.87
CA THR A 67 12.41 8.19 12.86
C THR A 67 11.23 8.66 12.01
N VAL A 68 11.50 8.89 10.73
CA VAL A 68 10.44 9.22 9.77
C VAL A 68 9.95 7.94 9.14
N LEU A 69 8.64 7.73 9.21
CA LEU A 69 7.97 6.54 8.71
C LEU A 69 7.05 6.94 7.54
N VAL A 70 7.02 6.07 6.54
CA VAL A 70 5.99 6.08 5.51
C VAL A 70 5.10 4.89 5.75
N THR A 71 3.82 5.14 6.02
CA THR A 71 2.83 4.09 6.27
C THR A 71 2.10 3.76 4.98
N ALA A 72 2.08 2.49 4.63
CA ALA A 72 1.39 1.98 3.44
C ALA A 72 0.63 0.70 3.76
N THR A 73 -0.51 0.50 3.11
CA THR A 73 -1.30 -0.73 3.23
C THR A 73 -1.07 -1.65 2.04
N GLY A 74 -1.23 -2.95 2.26
CA GLY A 74 -0.99 -3.91 1.20
C GLY A 74 -1.47 -5.31 1.53
N THR A 75 -1.05 -6.27 0.71
CA THR A 75 -1.43 -7.68 0.84
C THR A 75 -0.23 -8.60 0.77
N LEU A 76 -0.27 -9.66 1.58
CA LEU A 76 0.73 -10.72 1.56
C LEU A 76 0.48 -11.66 0.38
N LYS A 77 1.54 -11.96 -0.36
CA LYS A 77 1.54 -12.92 -1.48
C LYS A 77 2.70 -13.90 -1.32
N PRO A 78 2.59 -15.14 -1.82
CA PRO A 78 3.75 -16.00 -1.98
C PRO A 78 4.72 -15.40 -3.00
N THR A 79 6.01 -15.66 -2.86
CA THR A 79 7.04 -15.22 -3.81
C THR A 79 6.79 -15.72 -5.23
N LYS A 80 6.29 -16.96 -5.37
CA LYS A 80 5.93 -17.53 -6.65
C LYS A 80 4.61 -18.30 -6.55
N THR A 81 3.70 -18.00 -7.47
CA THR A 81 2.46 -18.73 -7.68
C THR A 81 2.39 -19.22 -9.14
N VAL A 82 1.83 -20.39 -9.34
CA VAL A 82 1.58 -20.95 -10.67
C VAL A 82 0.13 -21.36 -10.77
N ASP A 83 -0.54 -20.84 -11.78
CA ASP A 83 -1.89 -21.24 -12.13
C ASP A 83 -1.84 -22.42 -13.08
N VAL A 84 -2.43 -23.54 -12.67
CA VAL A 84 -2.52 -24.77 -13.45
C VAL A 84 -3.91 -24.86 -14.04
N GLY A 85 -3.97 -24.93 -15.37
CA GLY A 85 -5.21 -25.04 -16.13
C GLY A 85 -5.27 -26.31 -16.97
N SER A 86 -6.36 -26.49 -17.75
CA SER A 86 -6.48 -27.52 -18.75
C SER A 86 -6.20 -26.99 -20.14
N GLU A 87 -5.35 -27.68 -20.91
CA GLU A 87 -5.09 -27.35 -22.32
C GLU A 87 -6.16 -27.90 -23.26
N ILE A 88 -6.93 -28.89 -22.80
CA ILE A 88 -8.00 -29.53 -23.60
C ILE A 88 -9.34 -29.40 -22.85
N SER A 89 -10.41 -29.40 -23.64
CA SER A 89 -11.77 -29.40 -23.11
C SER A 89 -12.22 -30.83 -22.75
N GLY A 90 -12.89 -30.94 -21.61
CA GLY A 90 -13.40 -32.25 -21.18
C GLY A 90 -14.13 -32.17 -19.84
N THR A 91 -14.64 -33.29 -19.35
CA THR A 91 -15.25 -33.41 -18.04
C THR A 91 -14.22 -33.93 -17.03
N ILE A 92 -14.14 -33.34 -15.85
CA ILE A 92 -13.27 -33.77 -14.75
C ILE A 92 -13.79 -35.15 -14.27
N LYS A 93 -12.97 -36.17 -14.37
CA LYS A 93 -13.28 -37.51 -13.88
C LYS A 93 -12.94 -37.69 -12.41
N SER A 94 -11.75 -37.29 -12.01
CA SER A 94 -11.28 -37.36 -10.62
C SER A 94 -10.33 -36.22 -10.32
N ILE A 95 -10.26 -35.86 -9.03
CA ILE A 95 -9.32 -34.89 -8.46
C ILE A 95 -8.55 -35.66 -7.39
N GLU A 96 -7.21 -35.58 -7.44
CA GLU A 96 -6.32 -36.40 -6.59
C GLU A 96 -5.73 -35.55 -5.42
N VAL A 97 -5.97 -34.24 -5.43
CA VAL A 97 -5.46 -33.26 -4.43
C VAL A 97 -6.55 -32.32 -3.97
N ASP A 98 -6.42 -31.79 -2.76
CA ASP A 98 -7.35 -30.82 -2.18
C ASP A 98 -6.62 -29.58 -1.70
N TYR A 99 -7.35 -28.60 -1.15
CA TYR A 99 -6.79 -27.41 -0.53
C TYR A 99 -5.69 -27.78 0.49
N ASN A 100 -4.62 -27.02 0.51
CA ASN A 100 -3.46 -27.19 1.39
C ASN A 100 -2.70 -28.52 1.22
N SER A 101 -2.96 -29.29 0.15
CA SER A 101 -2.19 -30.49 -0.16
C SER A 101 -0.80 -30.12 -0.64
N GLU A 102 0.22 -30.77 -0.13
CA GLU A 102 1.57 -30.69 -0.67
C GLU A 102 1.64 -31.48 -1.98
N VAL A 103 2.29 -30.89 -2.97
CA VAL A 103 2.45 -31.51 -4.29
C VAL A 103 3.90 -31.44 -4.76
N THR A 104 4.29 -32.43 -5.55
CA THR A 104 5.61 -32.50 -6.18
C THR A 104 5.50 -32.38 -7.70
N VAL A 105 6.59 -31.94 -8.35
CA VAL A 105 6.66 -31.88 -9.82
C VAL A 105 6.28 -33.19 -10.42
N GLY A 106 5.35 -33.21 -11.40
CA GLY A 106 4.85 -34.38 -12.06
C GLY A 106 3.80 -35.19 -11.30
N GLN A 107 3.40 -34.76 -10.12
CA GLN A 107 2.27 -35.36 -9.39
C GLN A 107 0.96 -35.03 -10.09
N VAL A 108 0.08 -36.02 -10.17
CA VAL A 108 -1.25 -35.88 -10.78
C VAL A 108 -2.13 -35.01 -9.84
N LEU A 109 -2.71 -33.96 -10.38
CA LEU A 109 -3.67 -33.12 -9.70
C LEU A 109 -5.11 -33.48 -10.00
N ALA A 110 -5.40 -33.70 -11.29
CA ALA A 110 -6.74 -34.10 -11.77
C ALA A 110 -6.64 -34.91 -13.07
N LYS A 111 -7.71 -35.64 -13.37
CA LYS A 111 -7.86 -36.41 -14.61
C LYS A 111 -9.17 -36.02 -15.28
N LEU A 112 -9.10 -35.78 -16.58
CA LEU A 112 -10.27 -35.65 -17.42
C LEU A 112 -10.83 -37.03 -17.81
N ASP A 113 -12.07 -37.09 -18.28
CA ASP A 113 -12.62 -38.29 -18.90
C ASP A 113 -11.94 -38.53 -20.25
N THR A 114 -11.21 -39.65 -20.33
CA THR A 114 -10.42 -40.02 -21.48
C THR A 114 -11.15 -41.00 -22.43
N THR A 115 -12.43 -41.27 -22.18
CA THR A 115 -13.18 -42.30 -22.96
C THR A 115 -13.18 -41.98 -24.44
N LYS A 116 -13.47 -40.74 -24.82
CA LYS A 116 -13.46 -40.29 -26.22
C LYS A 116 -12.04 -40.33 -26.82
N LEU A 117 -11.06 -39.75 -26.08
CA LEU A 117 -9.67 -39.68 -26.53
C LEU A 117 -9.06 -41.07 -26.76
N ASN A 118 -9.34 -42.02 -25.86
CA ASN A 118 -8.90 -43.41 -26.05
C ASN A 118 -9.51 -44.05 -27.30
N ALA A 119 -10.79 -43.76 -27.61
CA ALA A 119 -11.41 -44.23 -28.84
C ALA A 119 -10.74 -43.62 -30.10
N GLU A 120 -10.42 -42.34 -30.10
CA GLU A 120 -9.72 -41.65 -31.18
C GLU A 120 -8.29 -42.15 -31.37
N VAL A 121 -7.54 -42.42 -30.29
CA VAL A 121 -6.22 -43.08 -30.37
C VAL A 121 -6.33 -44.47 -30.95
N THR A 122 -7.33 -45.28 -30.54
CA THR A 122 -7.54 -46.63 -31.05
C THR A 122 -7.88 -46.61 -32.55
N GLN A 123 -8.76 -45.71 -32.97
CA GLN A 123 -9.14 -45.51 -34.37
C GLN A 123 -7.92 -45.11 -35.24
N SER A 124 -7.15 -44.13 -34.77
CA SER A 124 -5.97 -43.63 -35.47
C SER A 124 -4.87 -44.71 -35.57
N LYS A 125 -4.70 -45.54 -34.53
CA LYS A 125 -3.80 -46.69 -34.55
C LYS A 125 -4.21 -47.69 -35.62
N ALA A 126 -5.50 -48.02 -35.72
CA ALA A 126 -6.00 -48.90 -36.76
C ALA A 126 -5.79 -48.34 -38.17
N ALA A 127 -5.92 -47.02 -38.36
CA ALA A 127 -5.63 -46.34 -39.62
C ALA A 127 -4.14 -46.44 -39.99
N LEU A 128 -3.24 -46.27 -39.03
CA LEU A 128 -1.80 -46.45 -39.22
C LEU A 128 -1.47 -47.89 -39.61
N ASP A 129 -2.04 -48.89 -38.92
CA ASP A 129 -1.82 -50.31 -39.25
C ASP A 129 -2.30 -50.66 -40.68
N SER A 130 -3.41 -50.05 -41.14
CA SER A 130 -3.89 -50.18 -42.53
C SER A 130 -2.91 -49.54 -43.54
N ALA A 131 -2.36 -48.33 -43.22
CA ALA A 131 -1.38 -47.67 -44.07
C ALA A 131 -0.08 -48.48 -44.16
N LYS A 132 0.39 -49.06 -43.05
CA LYS A 132 1.55 -49.97 -43.03
C LYS A 132 1.34 -51.24 -43.93
N ALA A 133 0.15 -51.79 -43.85
CA ALA A 133 -0.18 -52.92 -44.71
C ALA A 133 -0.17 -52.54 -46.20
N LYS A 134 -0.60 -51.32 -46.54
CA LYS A 134 -0.55 -50.79 -47.91
C LYS A 134 0.89 -50.57 -48.38
N VAL A 135 1.81 -50.05 -47.52
CA VAL A 135 3.23 -49.98 -47.85
C VAL A 135 3.83 -51.38 -48.13
N LEU A 136 3.50 -52.40 -47.35
CA LEU A 136 3.94 -53.78 -47.61
C LEU A 136 3.45 -54.27 -48.92
N GLN A 137 2.18 -54.03 -49.33
CA GLN A 137 1.60 -54.38 -50.60
C GLN A 137 2.34 -53.72 -51.78
N THR A 138 2.59 -52.38 -51.67
CA THR A 138 3.28 -51.63 -52.73
C THR A 138 4.76 -52.04 -52.85
N LYS A 139 5.45 -52.33 -51.76
CA LYS A 139 6.81 -52.93 -51.77
C LYS A 139 6.87 -54.28 -52.49
N ALA A 140 5.89 -55.09 -52.27
CA ALA A 140 5.79 -56.39 -53.03
C ALA A 140 5.59 -56.17 -54.54
N THR A 141 4.73 -55.15 -54.91
CA THR A 141 4.51 -54.78 -56.31
C THR A 141 5.80 -54.21 -56.96
N VAL A 142 6.55 -53.37 -56.26
CA VAL A 142 7.86 -52.84 -56.72
C VAL A 142 8.83 -53.98 -56.93
N SER A 143 8.89 -54.94 -55.99
CA SER A 143 9.77 -56.12 -56.12
C SER A 143 9.42 -56.97 -57.32
N GLU A 144 8.12 -57.24 -57.60
CA GLU A 144 7.63 -57.96 -58.77
C GLU A 144 8.01 -57.22 -60.07
N ALA A 145 7.72 -55.89 -60.16
CA ALA A 145 8.02 -55.08 -61.33
C ALA A 145 9.53 -54.99 -61.60
N ARG A 146 10.33 -54.91 -60.56
CA ARG A 146 11.79 -54.91 -60.64
C ARG A 146 12.31 -56.21 -61.19
N LEU A 147 11.89 -57.37 -60.66
CA LEU A 147 12.32 -58.71 -61.13
C LEU A 147 11.93 -58.94 -62.56
N LYS A 148 10.77 -58.41 -62.98
CA LYS A 148 10.34 -58.49 -64.39
C LYS A 148 11.23 -57.65 -65.30
N LEU A 149 11.59 -56.42 -64.90
CA LEU A 149 12.46 -55.51 -65.63
C LEU A 149 13.88 -56.15 -65.74
N GLU A 150 14.46 -56.63 -64.65
CA GLU A 150 15.77 -57.27 -64.57
C GLU A 150 15.81 -58.51 -65.48
N LYS A 151 14.74 -59.30 -65.55
CA LYS A 151 14.60 -60.43 -66.45
C LYS A 151 14.64 -59.99 -67.93
N TYR A 152 13.90 -58.88 -68.25
CA TYR A 152 13.89 -58.34 -69.61
C TYR A 152 15.27 -57.74 -69.97
N GLU A 153 15.96 -57.04 -69.09
CA GLU A 153 17.32 -56.60 -69.30
C GLU A 153 18.31 -57.79 -69.55
N HIS A 154 18.18 -58.84 -68.78
CA HIS A 154 19.03 -60.00 -68.93
C HIS A 154 18.82 -60.70 -70.32
N VAL A 155 17.56 -60.92 -70.70
CA VAL A 155 17.23 -61.51 -72.01
C VAL A 155 17.67 -60.60 -73.15
N ARG A 156 17.54 -59.27 -73.01
CA ARG A 156 17.97 -58.29 -74.02
C ARG A 156 19.48 -58.35 -74.25
N ARG A 157 20.26 -58.45 -73.16
CA ARG A 157 21.72 -58.66 -73.26
C ARG A 157 22.12 -59.93 -73.96
N LEU A 158 21.46 -61.04 -73.70
CA LEU A 158 21.75 -62.35 -74.31
C LEU A 158 21.34 -62.45 -75.81
N SER A 159 20.31 -61.68 -76.22
CA SER A 159 19.76 -61.71 -77.56
C SER A 159 20.29 -60.63 -78.50
N ASP A 160 21.32 -59.93 -78.13
CA ASP A 160 21.89 -58.86 -78.94
C ASP A 160 20.83 -57.77 -79.26
N ASN A 161 20.02 -57.39 -78.24
CA ASN A 161 18.89 -56.44 -78.30
C ASN A 161 17.71 -56.86 -79.25
N LYS A 162 17.56 -58.16 -79.60
CA LYS A 162 16.51 -58.63 -80.50
C LYS A 162 15.21 -58.96 -79.73
N VAL A 163 15.29 -59.38 -78.50
CA VAL A 163 14.16 -59.80 -77.63
C VAL A 163 14.42 -59.26 -76.20
N PRO A 164 13.41 -58.68 -75.49
CA PRO A 164 12.05 -58.39 -75.96
C PRO A 164 12.04 -57.16 -76.88
N SER A 165 10.88 -56.90 -77.50
CA SER A 165 10.64 -55.74 -78.34
C SER A 165 10.87 -54.44 -77.50
N GLN A 166 11.25 -53.30 -78.11
CA GLN A 166 11.43 -52.03 -77.44
C GLN A 166 10.16 -51.60 -76.64
N SER A 167 9.01 -51.84 -77.28
CA SER A 167 7.70 -51.48 -76.59
C SER A 167 7.45 -52.34 -75.36
N GLU A 168 7.84 -53.58 -75.33
CA GLU A 168 7.69 -54.43 -74.14
C GLU A 168 8.65 -54.07 -73.02
N PHE A 169 9.88 -53.71 -73.42
CA PHE A 169 10.86 -53.19 -72.44
C PHE A 169 10.44 -51.86 -71.83
N ASP A 170 10.04 -50.88 -72.68
CA ASP A 170 9.58 -49.55 -72.21
C ASP A 170 8.33 -49.67 -71.30
N ALA A 171 7.41 -50.63 -71.64
CA ALA A 171 6.24 -50.94 -70.83
C ALA A 171 6.62 -51.50 -69.42
N ALA A 172 7.67 -52.37 -69.36
CA ALA A 172 8.15 -52.93 -68.13
C ALA A 172 8.87 -51.87 -67.26
N GLN A 173 9.67 -51.00 -67.93
CA GLN A 173 10.28 -49.82 -67.24
C GLN A 173 9.23 -48.88 -66.64
N ALA A 174 8.23 -48.52 -67.48
CA ALA A 174 7.13 -47.64 -67.03
C ALA A 174 6.27 -48.31 -65.93
N ALA A 175 6.16 -49.62 -65.89
CA ALA A 175 5.48 -50.31 -64.80
C ALA A 175 6.28 -50.31 -63.50
N TYR A 176 7.62 -50.43 -63.59
CA TYR A 176 8.50 -50.29 -62.44
C TYR A 176 8.47 -48.87 -61.85
N ASP A 177 8.61 -47.84 -62.71
CA ASP A 177 8.58 -46.47 -62.31
C ASP A 177 7.25 -46.10 -61.62
N ARG A 178 6.12 -46.62 -62.16
CA ARG A 178 4.82 -46.40 -61.46
C ARG A 178 4.76 -47.12 -60.14
N ALA A 179 5.25 -48.31 -60.00
CA ALA A 179 5.27 -49.07 -58.76
C ALA A 179 6.10 -48.36 -57.70
N VAL A 180 7.26 -47.77 -58.09
CA VAL A 180 8.09 -46.97 -57.19
C VAL A 180 7.34 -45.65 -56.72
N ALA A 181 6.64 -45.01 -57.65
CA ALA A 181 5.83 -43.86 -57.31
C ALA A 181 4.65 -44.21 -56.37
N ASP A 182 4.03 -45.35 -56.58
CA ASP A 182 2.95 -45.86 -55.72
C ASP A 182 3.46 -46.27 -54.34
N GLU A 183 4.69 -46.84 -54.24
CA GLU A 183 5.36 -47.04 -52.92
C GLU A 183 5.62 -45.79 -52.21
N ALA A 184 6.22 -44.78 -52.85
CA ALA A 184 6.48 -43.46 -52.25
C ALA A 184 5.18 -42.78 -51.75
N SER A 185 4.09 -42.91 -52.53
CA SER A 185 2.77 -42.40 -52.12
C SER A 185 2.23 -43.12 -50.88
N ALA A 186 2.40 -44.46 -50.82
CA ALA A 186 1.96 -45.25 -49.66
C ALA A 186 2.80 -44.96 -48.42
N GLU A 187 4.12 -44.72 -48.55
CA GLU A 187 4.99 -44.30 -47.45
C GLU A 187 4.61 -42.92 -46.94
N ALA A 188 4.28 -41.98 -47.81
CA ALA A 188 3.76 -40.66 -47.40
C ALA A 188 2.44 -40.78 -46.65
N ALA A 189 1.55 -41.69 -47.07
CA ALA A 189 0.28 -41.93 -46.36
C ALA A 189 0.49 -42.58 -44.97
N GLU A 190 1.48 -43.49 -44.84
CA GLU A 190 1.91 -44.03 -43.55
C GLU A 190 2.42 -42.94 -42.60
N ALA A 191 3.30 -42.07 -43.09
CA ALA A 191 3.84 -40.98 -42.31
C ALA A 191 2.75 -40.00 -41.83
N GLN A 192 1.73 -39.73 -42.68
CA GLN A 192 0.58 -38.95 -42.31
C GLN A 192 -0.25 -39.59 -41.19
N ALA A 193 -0.51 -40.89 -41.31
CA ALA A 193 -1.28 -41.64 -40.30
C ALA A 193 -0.52 -41.71 -38.97
N GLN A 194 0.81 -41.85 -39.03
CA GLN A 194 1.67 -41.83 -37.85
C GLN A 194 1.58 -40.48 -37.12
N ALA A 195 1.71 -39.37 -37.87
CA ALA A 195 1.62 -38.03 -37.30
C ALA A 195 0.23 -37.75 -36.66
N THR A 196 -0.82 -38.30 -37.29
CA THR A 196 -2.18 -38.21 -36.73
C THR A 196 -2.32 -38.99 -35.42
N LEU A 197 -1.74 -40.16 -35.32
CA LEU A 197 -1.72 -40.96 -34.09
C LEU A 197 -0.96 -40.23 -32.97
N GLU A 198 0.19 -39.66 -33.27
CA GLU A 198 0.99 -38.89 -32.30
C GLU A 198 0.23 -37.67 -31.78
N ALA A 199 -0.55 -36.98 -32.63
CA ALA A 199 -1.40 -35.87 -32.21
C ALA A 199 -2.45 -36.32 -31.18
N TYR A 200 -3.19 -37.39 -31.45
CA TYR A 200 -4.18 -37.92 -30.49
C TYR A 200 -3.55 -38.46 -29.19
N GLN A 201 -2.35 -39.06 -29.28
CA GLN A 201 -1.63 -39.49 -28.09
C GLN A 201 -1.20 -38.31 -27.23
N THR A 202 -0.79 -37.20 -27.85
CA THR A 202 -0.46 -35.98 -27.17
C THR A 202 -1.70 -35.39 -26.45
N ASP A 203 -2.84 -35.35 -27.13
CA ASP A 203 -4.09 -34.89 -26.51
C ASP A 203 -4.51 -35.79 -25.34
N LEU A 204 -4.35 -37.11 -25.49
CA LEU A 204 -4.60 -38.07 -24.40
C LEU A 204 -3.67 -37.82 -23.20
N SER A 205 -2.40 -37.49 -23.42
CA SER A 205 -1.46 -37.17 -22.35
C SER A 205 -1.84 -35.89 -21.60
N LYS A 206 -2.38 -34.89 -22.31
CA LYS A 206 -2.87 -33.64 -21.74
C LYS A 206 -4.17 -33.79 -20.93
N ALA A 207 -4.84 -34.93 -21.04
CA ALA A 207 -6.02 -35.25 -20.24
C ALA A 207 -5.69 -35.51 -18.76
N VAL A 208 -4.44 -35.74 -18.43
CA VAL A 208 -3.95 -35.83 -17.04
C VAL A 208 -3.22 -34.56 -16.70
N ILE A 209 -3.72 -33.87 -15.69
CA ILE A 209 -3.19 -32.55 -15.25
C ILE A 209 -2.18 -32.80 -14.15
N TYR A 210 -0.95 -32.32 -14.36
CA TYR A 210 0.18 -32.52 -13.45
C TYR A 210 0.60 -31.21 -12.82
N SER A 211 1.23 -31.31 -11.64
CA SER A 211 1.90 -30.16 -11.03
C SER A 211 3.21 -29.81 -11.75
N PRO A 212 3.39 -28.55 -12.19
CA PRO A 212 4.64 -28.08 -12.78
C PRO A 212 5.71 -27.73 -11.74
N ILE A 213 5.34 -27.60 -10.46
CA ILE A 213 6.22 -27.18 -9.36
C ILE A 213 6.07 -28.09 -8.14
N ASN A 214 7.05 -28.05 -7.24
CA ASN A 214 6.87 -28.50 -5.86
C ASN A 214 6.22 -27.36 -5.08
N GLY A 215 5.24 -27.65 -4.23
CA GLY A 215 4.58 -26.61 -3.46
C GLY A 215 3.29 -27.05 -2.79
N ILE A 216 2.40 -26.10 -2.55
CA ILE A 216 1.13 -26.30 -1.86
C ILE A 216 -0.01 -25.77 -2.70
N VAL A 217 -1.12 -26.49 -2.73
CA VAL A 217 -2.37 -26.08 -3.40
C VAL A 217 -3.03 -24.98 -2.57
N LEU A 218 -3.09 -23.76 -3.11
CA LEU A 218 -3.79 -22.64 -2.48
C LEU A 218 -5.28 -22.67 -2.76
N THR A 219 -5.63 -22.85 -4.05
CA THR A 219 -7.03 -22.85 -4.48
C THR A 219 -7.30 -24.01 -5.43
N ARG A 220 -8.52 -24.54 -5.36
CA ARG A 220 -9.10 -25.51 -6.26
C ARG A 220 -10.41 -24.93 -6.80
N SER A 221 -10.45 -24.69 -8.11
CA SER A 221 -11.59 -24.04 -8.77
C SER A 221 -12.44 -25.03 -9.60
N VAL A 222 -12.29 -26.32 -9.36
CA VAL A 222 -12.98 -27.37 -10.11
C VAL A 222 -13.51 -28.47 -9.20
N GLU A 223 -14.58 -29.15 -9.68
CA GLU A 223 -15.20 -30.29 -9.00
C GLU A 223 -15.29 -31.53 -9.93
N PRO A 224 -15.29 -32.74 -9.37
CA PRO A 224 -15.56 -33.96 -10.16
C PRO A 224 -16.91 -33.87 -10.86
N GLY A 225 -16.93 -34.23 -12.15
CA GLY A 225 -18.12 -34.12 -13.01
C GLY A 225 -18.30 -32.75 -13.67
N GLN A 226 -17.51 -31.74 -13.32
CA GLN A 226 -17.55 -30.44 -13.96
C GLN A 226 -16.92 -30.47 -15.35
N THR A 227 -17.57 -29.84 -16.35
CA THR A 227 -17.02 -29.70 -17.69
C THR A 227 -16.20 -28.42 -17.79
N VAL A 228 -14.97 -28.52 -18.27
CA VAL A 228 -14.04 -27.41 -18.54
C VAL A 228 -13.89 -27.24 -20.07
N ALA A 229 -13.89 -25.98 -20.51
CA ALA A 229 -13.75 -25.63 -21.91
C ALA A 229 -12.50 -24.75 -22.09
N ALA A 230 -11.53 -25.21 -22.86
CA ALA A 230 -10.26 -24.53 -23.13
C ALA A 230 -10.26 -23.72 -24.46
N SER A 231 -11.46 -23.38 -25.00
CA SER A 231 -11.58 -22.89 -26.38
C SER A 231 -11.18 -21.41 -26.56
N PHE A 232 -11.36 -20.54 -25.52
CA PHE A 232 -11.09 -19.09 -25.60
C PHE A 232 -10.11 -18.61 -24.53
N THR A 233 -10.23 -19.13 -23.32
CA THR A 233 -9.32 -18.85 -22.23
C THR A 233 -9.02 -20.16 -21.50
N THR A 234 -7.79 -20.36 -21.10
CA THR A 234 -7.43 -21.52 -20.27
C THR A 234 -8.06 -21.34 -18.89
N PRO A 235 -9.02 -22.21 -18.50
CA PRO A 235 -9.60 -22.11 -17.17
C PRO A 235 -8.56 -22.50 -16.11
N VAL A 236 -8.39 -21.68 -15.08
CA VAL A 236 -7.54 -22.01 -13.95
C VAL A 236 -8.27 -23.04 -13.08
N LEU A 237 -7.63 -24.20 -12.90
CA LEU A 237 -8.16 -25.30 -12.11
C LEU A 237 -7.57 -25.30 -10.69
N PHE A 238 -6.29 -25.03 -10.58
CA PHE A 238 -5.55 -24.96 -9.33
C PHE A 238 -4.59 -23.77 -9.34
N THR A 239 -4.45 -23.11 -8.20
CA THR A 239 -3.36 -22.15 -7.96
C THR A 239 -2.42 -22.79 -6.94
N LEU A 240 -1.15 -22.92 -7.31
CA LEU A 240 -0.09 -23.51 -6.50
C LEU A 240 0.87 -22.44 -6.03
N ALA A 241 1.35 -22.51 -4.78
CA ALA A 241 2.47 -21.73 -4.28
C ALA A 241 3.70 -22.62 -4.11
N GLU A 242 4.88 -22.11 -4.51
CA GLU A 242 6.13 -22.88 -4.42
C GLU A 242 6.59 -23.02 -2.96
N ASP A 243 6.63 -21.93 -2.22
CA ASP A 243 7.11 -21.90 -0.83
C ASP A 243 6.34 -20.82 -0.04
N LEU A 244 5.73 -21.22 1.06
CA LEU A 244 5.02 -20.31 1.97
C LEU A 244 5.91 -19.80 3.12
N THR A 245 7.14 -20.30 3.26
CA THR A 245 8.10 -19.80 4.26
C THR A 245 8.71 -18.45 3.84
N LYS A 246 8.67 -18.16 2.54
CA LYS A 246 9.09 -16.89 1.94
C LYS A 246 7.89 -16.21 1.30
N MET A 247 7.55 -15.08 1.86
CA MET A 247 6.41 -14.30 1.40
C MET A 247 6.88 -12.92 0.92
N GLU A 248 6.06 -12.29 0.13
CA GLU A 248 6.21 -10.90 -0.26
C GLU A 248 5.01 -10.11 0.25
N LEU A 249 5.28 -8.96 0.84
CA LEU A 249 4.27 -7.99 1.16
C LEU A 249 4.27 -6.92 0.07
N HIS A 250 3.19 -6.84 -0.68
CA HIS A 250 2.96 -5.86 -1.73
C HIS A 250 2.17 -4.72 -1.14
N VAL A 251 2.81 -3.56 -0.92
CA VAL A 251 2.18 -2.36 -0.37
C VAL A 251 2.05 -1.27 -1.42
N ASP A 252 0.98 -0.50 -1.31
CA ASP A 252 0.68 0.63 -2.18
C ASP A 252 1.11 1.92 -1.47
N VAL A 253 2.23 2.48 -1.91
CA VAL A 253 2.80 3.73 -1.38
C VAL A 253 2.24 4.92 -2.17
N ASP A 254 1.78 5.96 -1.47
CA ASP A 254 1.25 7.18 -2.09
C ASP A 254 2.32 7.93 -2.90
N GLU A 255 1.90 8.61 -3.99
CA GLU A 255 2.78 9.43 -4.84
C GLU A 255 3.54 10.50 -4.04
N ALA A 256 2.94 11.05 -2.99
CA ALA A 256 3.57 12.07 -2.15
C ALA A 256 4.80 11.53 -1.38
N ASP A 257 4.81 10.24 -1.05
CA ASP A 257 5.81 9.62 -0.18
C ASP A 257 6.84 8.77 -0.93
N ILE A 258 6.53 8.33 -2.17
CA ILE A 258 7.39 7.41 -2.94
C ILE A 258 8.80 7.94 -3.18
N GLY A 259 8.97 9.27 -3.24
CA GLY A 259 10.27 9.92 -3.40
C GLY A 259 11.26 9.62 -2.27
N GLN A 260 10.79 9.21 -1.10
CA GLN A 260 11.60 8.90 0.08
C GLN A 260 11.84 7.40 0.24
N VAL A 261 11.06 6.54 -0.45
CA VAL A 261 11.12 5.08 -0.36
C VAL A 261 12.18 4.55 -1.33
N LYS A 262 13.07 3.69 -0.83
CA LYS A 262 14.19 3.11 -1.60
C LYS A 262 14.37 1.65 -1.27
N GLU A 263 14.90 0.90 -2.22
CA GLU A 263 15.31 -0.48 -2.05
C GLU A 263 16.33 -0.63 -0.90
N GLY A 264 16.21 -1.71 -0.14
CA GLY A 264 17.08 -2.02 1.00
C GLY A 264 16.65 -1.38 2.33
N GLN A 265 15.65 -0.49 2.35
CA GLN A 265 15.12 0.06 3.59
C GLN A 265 14.38 -1.02 4.40
N ASN A 266 14.51 -0.92 5.73
CA ASN A 266 13.78 -1.78 6.65
C ASN A 266 12.37 -1.23 6.89
N ALA A 267 11.44 -2.15 7.04
CA ALA A 267 10.08 -1.84 7.43
C ALA A 267 9.62 -2.79 8.53
N THR A 268 8.64 -2.35 9.29
CA THR A 268 7.88 -3.20 10.18
C THR A 268 6.44 -3.21 9.73
N PHE A 269 5.74 -4.33 9.89
CA PHE A 269 4.34 -4.38 9.53
C PHE A 269 3.52 -5.16 10.54
N THR A 270 2.24 -4.87 10.57
CA THR A 270 1.23 -5.61 11.31
C THR A 270 0.20 -6.15 10.33
N VAL A 271 -0.38 -7.30 10.64
CA VAL A 271 -1.50 -7.86 9.87
C VAL A 271 -2.78 -7.77 10.69
N ASP A 272 -3.90 -7.58 10.03
CA ASP A 272 -5.21 -7.44 10.71
C ASP A 272 -5.56 -8.68 11.55
N ALA A 273 -5.04 -9.85 11.16
CA ALA A 273 -5.23 -11.09 11.91
C ALA A 273 -4.45 -11.13 13.23
N TYR A 274 -3.34 -10.40 13.35
CA TYR A 274 -2.46 -10.34 14.53
C TYR A 274 -2.09 -8.90 14.88
N PRO A 275 -3.01 -8.07 15.38
CA PRO A 275 -2.79 -6.63 15.57
C PRO A 275 -1.75 -6.30 16.65
N ASN A 276 -1.43 -7.23 17.53
CA ASN A 276 -0.44 -7.06 18.61
C ASN A 276 0.93 -7.65 18.27
N GLN A 277 1.11 -8.17 17.06
CA GLN A 277 2.37 -8.76 16.62
C GLN A 277 2.95 -7.95 15.47
N THR A 278 4.18 -7.52 15.64
CA THR A 278 4.92 -6.79 14.61
C THR A 278 5.90 -7.74 13.92
N PHE A 279 5.88 -7.71 12.61
CA PHE A 279 6.79 -8.49 11.76
C PHE A 279 7.80 -7.56 11.11
N ASN A 280 8.99 -8.07 10.82
CA ASN A 280 10.02 -7.34 10.11
C ASN A 280 9.96 -7.67 8.61
N ALA A 281 10.23 -6.66 7.79
CA ALA A 281 10.33 -6.79 6.36
C ALA A 281 11.45 -5.88 5.82
N GLN A 282 11.90 -6.17 4.61
CA GLN A 282 12.87 -5.33 3.91
C GLN A 282 12.39 -5.09 2.48
N ILE A 283 12.52 -3.85 2.00
CA ILE A 283 12.16 -3.50 0.63
C ILE A 283 13.14 -4.15 -0.33
N THR A 284 12.63 -4.98 -1.23
CA THR A 284 13.38 -5.61 -2.31
C THR A 284 13.24 -4.85 -3.62
N GLN A 285 12.07 -4.27 -3.86
CA GLN A 285 11.80 -3.57 -5.12
C GLN A 285 10.77 -2.45 -4.93
N VAL A 286 11.01 -1.32 -5.59
CA VAL A 286 10.03 -0.25 -5.78
C VAL A 286 9.66 -0.21 -7.27
N ARG A 287 8.41 -0.50 -7.60
CA ARG A 287 7.97 -0.57 -9.00
C ARG A 287 7.75 0.82 -9.59
N TYR A 288 8.16 1.00 -10.85
CA TYR A 288 7.96 2.28 -11.59
C TYR A 288 6.53 2.44 -12.11
N GLY A 289 5.79 1.34 -12.26
CA GLY A 289 4.40 1.39 -12.71
C GLY A 289 3.49 1.87 -11.58
N SER A 290 2.72 2.93 -11.83
CA SER A 290 1.70 3.40 -10.90
C SER A 290 0.37 2.72 -11.14
N THR A 291 -0.41 2.57 -10.08
CA THR A 291 -1.83 2.20 -10.14
C THR A 291 -2.66 3.39 -9.69
N THR A 292 -3.83 3.57 -10.32
CA THR A 292 -4.76 4.63 -9.93
C THR A 292 -6.08 4.00 -9.51
N ALA A 293 -6.40 4.15 -8.24
CA ALA A 293 -7.66 3.68 -7.68
C ALA A 293 -8.40 4.86 -7.04
N SER A 294 -9.65 5.08 -7.43
CA SER A 294 -10.50 6.16 -6.89
C SER A 294 -9.87 7.57 -6.95
N GLY A 295 -9.00 7.82 -7.95
CA GLY A 295 -8.34 9.12 -8.12
C GLY A 295 -7.06 9.31 -7.29
N VAL A 296 -6.64 8.28 -6.55
CA VAL A 296 -5.36 8.26 -5.82
C VAL A 296 -4.33 7.48 -6.63
N VAL A 297 -3.15 8.05 -6.82
CA VAL A 297 -2.02 7.43 -7.52
C VAL A 297 -1.10 6.80 -6.48
N THR A 298 -0.88 5.49 -6.62
CA THR A 298 0.02 4.73 -5.74
C THR A 298 1.05 3.96 -6.54
N TYR A 299 2.18 3.64 -5.90
CA TYR A 299 3.26 2.84 -6.45
C TYR A 299 3.43 1.58 -5.63
N GLU A 300 3.35 0.43 -6.31
CA GLU A 300 3.52 -0.86 -5.65
C GLU A 300 4.97 -1.05 -5.21
N THR A 301 5.16 -1.26 -3.92
CA THR A 301 6.46 -1.55 -3.31
C THR A 301 6.42 -2.96 -2.73
N VAL A 302 7.43 -3.75 -3.05
CA VAL A 302 7.54 -5.16 -2.65
C VAL A 302 8.55 -5.28 -1.51
N LEU A 303 8.11 -5.93 -0.43
CA LEU A 303 8.93 -6.20 0.75
C LEU A 303 9.05 -7.71 0.95
N GLU A 304 10.25 -8.20 1.17
CA GLU A 304 10.50 -9.60 1.54
C GLU A 304 10.15 -9.84 3.01
N VAL A 305 9.46 -10.95 3.25
CA VAL A 305 8.96 -11.35 4.57
C VAL A 305 9.30 -12.81 4.84
N ALA A 306 9.95 -13.09 5.95
CA ALA A 306 10.17 -14.45 6.44
C ALA A 306 8.94 -14.95 7.21
N ASN A 307 8.43 -16.13 6.82
CA ASN A 307 7.26 -16.78 7.41
C ASN A 307 7.58 -18.21 7.85
N ASN A 308 8.61 -18.37 8.69
CA ASN A 308 9.12 -19.69 9.07
C ASN A 308 8.11 -20.52 9.90
N ASP A 309 7.22 -19.87 10.60
CA ASP A 309 6.18 -20.49 11.44
C ASP A 309 4.84 -20.69 10.70
N LEU A 310 4.76 -20.30 9.42
CA LEU A 310 3.57 -20.39 8.56
C LEU A 310 2.34 -19.69 9.15
N SER A 311 2.54 -18.72 10.04
CA SER A 311 1.46 -17.94 10.64
C SER A 311 0.84 -16.96 9.65
N LEU A 312 1.64 -16.42 8.74
CA LEU A 312 1.20 -15.52 7.69
C LEU A 312 0.62 -16.32 6.52
N ARG A 313 -0.56 -15.90 6.06
CA ARG A 313 -1.24 -16.56 4.95
C ARG A 313 -1.36 -15.64 3.73
N PRO A 314 -1.27 -16.17 2.52
CA PRO A 314 -1.56 -15.42 1.30
C PRO A 314 -2.93 -14.72 1.38
N GLY A 315 -2.98 -13.46 0.92
CA GLY A 315 -4.20 -12.66 0.93
C GLY A 315 -4.47 -11.90 2.23
N MET A 316 -3.65 -12.05 3.29
CA MET A 316 -3.78 -11.21 4.49
C MET A 316 -3.47 -9.76 4.17
N THR A 317 -4.31 -8.86 4.69
CA THR A 317 -4.08 -7.42 4.65
C THR A 317 -3.08 -7.03 5.73
N ALA A 318 -2.16 -6.16 5.39
CA ALA A 318 -1.14 -5.66 6.30
C ALA A 318 -0.96 -4.15 6.16
N THR A 319 -0.57 -3.53 7.28
CA THR A 319 -0.12 -2.14 7.32
C THR A 319 1.37 -2.14 7.62
N ALA A 320 2.16 -1.55 6.73
CA ALA A 320 3.61 -1.46 6.83
C ALA A 320 4.04 -0.03 7.15
N ASP A 321 4.98 0.09 8.08
CA ASP A 321 5.68 1.32 8.44
C ASP A 321 7.13 1.22 7.94
N ILE A 322 7.41 1.89 6.83
CA ILE A 322 8.70 1.92 6.15
C ILE A 322 9.58 2.98 6.81
N ILE A 323 10.75 2.60 7.30
CA ILE A 323 11.70 3.52 7.91
C ILE A 323 12.51 4.23 6.81
N VAL A 324 12.11 5.46 6.48
CA VAL A 324 12.75 6.23 5.41
C VAL A 324 13.94 7.07 5.90
N ILE A 325 13.87 7.60 7.12
CA ILE A 325 14.95 8.33 7.76
C ILE A 325 15.04 7.90 9.22
N ARG A 326 16.25 7.59 9.66
CA ARG A 326 16.58 7.38 11.08
C ARG A 326 17.78 8.25 11.42
N ALA A 327 17.56 9.25 12.26
CA ALA A 327 18.58 10.14 12.76
C ALA A 327 18.66 10.03 14.28
N GLU A 328 19.83 9.78 14.81
CA GLU A 328 20.06 9.63 16.26
C GLU A 328 20.87 10.81 16.79
N ASP A 329 20.67 11.16 18.07
CA ASP A 329 21.37 12.25 18.77
C ASP A 329 21.32 13.62 18.07
N ILE A 330 20.16 13.98 17.54
CA ILE A 330 19.91 15.28 16.92
C ILE A 330 19.16 16.22 17.86
N LEU A 331 19.41 17.54 17.75
CA LEU A 331 18.65 18.54 18.51
C LEU A 331 17.23 18.64 17.97
N THR A 332 16.24 18.43 18.82
CA THR A 332 14.83 18.41 18.47
C THR A 332 14.01 19.39 19.29
N ILE A 333 12.96 19.89 18.68
CA ILE A 333 11.94 20.73 19.33
C ILE A 333 10.55 20.18 19.00
N PRO A 334 9.57 20.32 19.88
CA PRO A 334 8.21 19.88 19.62
C PRO A 334 7.57 20.74 18.53
N ASN A 335 6.80 20.11 17.63
CA ASN A 335 6.11 20.79 16.52
C ASN A 335 5.10 21.85 17.00
N SER A 336 4.60 21.74 18.24
CA SER A 336 3.77 22.76 18.88
C SER A 336 4.48 24.11 19.02
N ALA A 337 5.82 24.11 19.15
CA ALA A 337 6.60 25.33 19.20
C ALA A 337 6.69 26.06 17.85
N LEU A 338 6.70 25.33 16.75
CA LEU A 338 6.68 25.88 15.39
C LEU A 338 5.31 26.49 15.03
N ARG A 339 4.25 25.94 15.63
CA ARG A 339 2.87 26.44 15.44
C ARG A 339 2.51 27.57 16.35
N PHE A 340 3.29 27.84 17.43
CA PHE A 340 3.02 28.90 18.37
C PHE A 340 3.32 30.24 17.73
N LYS A 341 2.29 31.10 17.62
CA LYS A 341 2.42 32.52 17.24
C LYS A 341 2.03 33.33 18.43
N MET A 342 2.92 34.26 18.84
CA MET A 342 2.56 35.24 19.84
C MET A 342 1.45 36.10 19.24
N ALA A 343 0.29 36.19 19.91
CA ALA A 343 -0.69 37.18 19.54
C ALA A 343 0.01 38.53 19.70
N GLU A 344 0.30 39.20 18.59
CA GLU A 344 0.71 40.62 18.64
C GLU A 344 -0.33 41.31 19.51
N ALA A 345 0.13 41.93 20.58
CA ALA A 345 -0.74 42.81 21.35
C ALA A 345 -1.34 43.75 20.31
N ALA A 346 -2.64 43.62 20.10
CA ALA A 346 -3.36 44.51 19.20
C ALA A 346 -2.92 45.90 19.62
N GLU A 347 -2.10 46.54 18.78
CA GLU A 347 -1.88 47.97 18.89
C GLU A 347 -3.28 48.54 19.02
N ALA A 348 -3.51 49.21 20.16
CA ALA A 348 -4.75 49.89 20.37
C ALA A 348 -4.87 50.91 19.23
N GLN A 349 -5.47 50.46 18.13
CA GLN A 349 -5.94 51.40 17.13
C GLN A 349 -6.88 52.30 17.90
N ASN A 350 -6.42 53.53 18.13
CA ASN A 350 -7.23 54.63 18.48
C ASN A 350 -8.38 54.74 17.50
N THR A 351 -9.41 53.95 17.75
CA THR A 351 -10.71 54.15 17.09
C THR A 351 -11.32 55.38 17.74
N ASN A 352 -10.96 56.56 17.25
CA ASN A 352 -11.89 57.67 17.20
C ASN A 352 -13.04 57.27 16.27
N GLY A 353 -13.71 56.18 16.61
CA GLY A 353 -14.92 55.74 15.93
C GLY A 353 -16.05 56.62 16.38
N SER A 354 -16.53 57.46 15.49
CA SER A 354 -17.79 58.19 15.62
C SER A 354 -18.91 57.22 16.04
N ILE A 355 -19.77 57.64 16.98
CA ILE A 355 -20.94 56.89 17.48
C ILE A 355 -21.87 56.45 16.36
N VAL A 356 -21.72 56.98 15.15
CA VAL A 356 -22.51 56.66 13.96
C VAL A 356 -22.10 55.32 13.31
N ASP A 357 -20.86 54.83 13.53
CA ASP A 357 -20.34 53.62 12.88
C ASP A 357 -20.84 52.32 13.56
N SER A 358 -21.37 52.42 14.79
CA SER A 358 -21.91 51.27 15.53
C SER A 358 -23.37 50.91 15.15
N LEU A 359 -24.02 51.72 14.29
CA LEU A 359 -25.42 51.55 13.88
C LEU A 359 -25.60 50.92 12.47
N LEU A 360 -24.50 50.64 11.76
CA LEU A 360 -24.57 50.00 10.45
C LEU A 360 -24.33 48.48 10.59
N PRO A 361 -25.13 47.61 9.94
CA PRO A 361 -24.89 46.18 9.96
C PRO A 361 -23.59 45.87 9.23
N HIS A 362 -22.58 45.38 9.95
CA HIS A 362 -21.32 44.92 9.39
C HIS A 362 -21.54 43.49 8.76
N PRO A 363 -21.01 43.23 7.57
CA PRO A 363 -21.00 41.89 7.05
C PRO A 363 -20.20 40.96 8.00
N PRO A 364 -20.58 39.66 8.13
CA PRO A 364 -19.87 38.75 9.02
C PRO A 364 -18.39 38.75 8.62
N LYS A 365 -17.49 39.02 9.58
CA LYS A 365 -16.06 38.79 9.41
C LYS A 365 -15.89 37.28 9.07
N HIS A 366 -15.46 37.01 7.85
CA HIS A 366 -14.94 35.69 7.53
C HIS A 366 -13.74 35.46 8.47
N GLU A 367 -13.89 34.54 9.41
CA GLU A 367 -12.76 33.93 10.06
C GLU A 367 -11.89 33.35 8.98
N SER A 368 -10.75 33.96 8.70
CA SER A 368 -9.74 33.39 7.85
C SER A 368 -9.35 32.06 8.49
N LYS A 369 -9.73 30.94 7.86
CA LYS A 369 -9.18 29.62 8.20
C LYS A 369 -7.66 29.79 8.26
N GLN A 370 -7.11 29.62 9.45
CA GLN A 370 -5.66 29.56 9.63
C GLN A 370 -5.15 28.49 8.65
N GLN A 371 -4.45 28.91 7.62
CA GLN A 371 -3.69 28.00 6.78
C GLN A 371 -2.66 27.35 7.72
N GLU A 372 -2.82 26.06 7.97
CA GLU A 372 -1.78 25.24 8.57
C GLU A 372 -0.56 25.36 7.67
N THR A 373 0.43 26.09 8.16
CA THR A 373 1.70 26.21 7.46
C THR A 373 2.37 24.83 7.56
N ALA A 374 2.40 24.10 6.47
CA ALA A 374 3.11 22.83 6.40
C ALA A 374 4.58 23.08 6.80
N ILE A 375 5.10 22.25 7.70
CA ILE A 375 6.50 22.30 8.13
C ILE A 375 7.32 21.74 6.99
N VAL A 376 7.96 22.62 6.21
CA VAL A 376 8.82 22.22 5.08
C VAL A 376 10.25 22.09 5.60
N SER A 377 10.87 20.94 5.40
CA SER A 377 12.28 20.70 5.72
C SER A 377 13.19 21.70 4.97
N GLY A 378 14.16 22.28 5.68
CA GLY A 378 15.06 23.30 5.13
C GLY A 378 14.50 24.73 5.15
N SER A 379 13.30 24.96 5.71
CA SER A 379 12.73 26.29 5.85
C SER A 379 13.22 26.99 7.11
N THR A 380 13.45 28.32 7.01
CA THR A 380 13.72 29.15 8.20
C THR A 380 12.39 29.49 8.84
N GLN A 381 12.22 29.14 10.12
CA GLN A 381 11.03 29.43 10.90
C GLN A 381 11.38 30.17 12.18
N GLN A 382 10.46 31.02 12.66
CA GLN A 382 10.61 31.76 13.88
C GLN A 382 9.88 31.02 15.00
N ILE A 383 10.61 30.78 16.09
CA ILE A 383 10.06 30.20 17.32
C ILE A 383 10.32 31.13 18.50
N TYR A 384 9.64 30.90 19.60
CA TYR A 384 9.78 31.68 20.81
C TYR A 384 10.41 30.84 21.93
N VAL A 385 11.48 31.34 22.50
CA VAL A 385 12.14 30.78 23.70
C VAL A 385 11.90 31.68 24.90
N LEU A 386 11.83 31.11 26.09
CA LEU A 386 11.67 31.86 27.31
C LEU A 386 13.06 32.22 27.87
N LYS A 387 13.52 33.47 27.67
CA LYS A 387 14.76 34.01 28.26
C LYS A 387 14.38 34.92 29.41
N GLU A 388 14.86 34.66 30.64
CA GLU A 388 14.61 35.45 31.83
C GLU A 388 13.12 35.80 32.08
N GLY A 389 12.25 34.84 31.81
CA GLY A 389 10.80 35.00 31.98
C GLY A 389 10.10 35.81 30.88
N LYS A 390 10.82 36.23 29.83
CA LYS A 390 10.26 36.94 28.67
C LYS A 390 10.38 36.10 27.39
N PRO A 391 9.37 36.15 26.52
CA PRO A 391 9.46 35.49 25.22
C PRO A 391 10.46 36.23 24.32
N ALA A 392 11.42 35.49 23.79
CA ALA A 392 12.38 35.98 22.79
C ALA A 392 12.21 35.17 21.49
N ALA A 393 12.06 35.89 20.38
CA ALA A 393 11.98 35.30 19.07
C ALA A 393 13.36 34.80 18.60
N VAL A 394 13.46 33.59 18.14
CA VAL A 394 14.67 32.96 17.58
C VAL A 394 14.35 32.39 16.25
N SER A 395 15.14 32.69 15.23
CA SER A 395 15.05 32.07 13.92
C SER A 395 15.83 30.78 13.92
N ILE A 396 15.21 29.72 13.39
CA ILE A 396 15.81 28.40 13.24
C ILE A 396 15.61 27.87 11.84
N THR A 397 16.52 27.02 11.39
CA THR A 397 16.34 26.23 10.17
C THR A 397 15.85 24.83 10.56
N THR A 398 14.67 24.45 10.07
CA THR A 398 14.06 23.16 10.38
C THR A 398 14.62 22.06 9.48
N GLY A 399 14.83 20.87 10.05
CA GLY A 399 15.18 19.65 9.35
C GLY A 399 14.00 18.70 9.21
N VAL A 400 14.30 17.40 9.38
CA VAL A 400 13.30 16.34 9.30
C VAL A 400 12.35 16.37 10.53
N THR A 401 11.13 15.88 10.32
CA THR A 401 10.10 15.81 11.37
C THR A 401 9.44 14.43 11.38
N ASP A 402 9.11 13.93 12.57
CA ASP A 402 8.31 12.71 12.77
C ASP A 402 6.81 13.02 13.03
N GLY A 403 6.39 14.28 12.81
CA GLY A 403 5.02 14.74 13.11
C GLY A 403 4.84 15.24 14.55
N ILE A 404 5.69 14.85 15.49
CA ILE A 404 5.68 15.26 16.92
C ILE A 404 6.81 16.24 17.21
N ASN A 405 8.02 15.91 16.78
CA ASN A 405 9.22 16.70 16.94
C ASN A 405 9.82 17.06 15.58
N THR A 406 10.53 18.17 15.53
CA THR A 406 11.28 18.60 14.35
C THR A 406 12.74 18.82 14.71
N GLN A 407 13.62 18.36 13.85
CA GLN A 407 15.06 18.61 13.93
C GLN A 407 15.37 20.09 13.72
N VAL A 408 16.31 20.61 14.51
CA VAL A 408 16.92 21.92 14.30
C VAL A 408 18.27 21.73 13.63
N LEU A 409 18.42 22.22 12.39
CA LEU A 409 19.67 22.15 11.63
C LEU A 409 20.60 23.30 11.99
N ASP A 410 20.04 24.51 12.17
CA ASP A 410 20.79 25.72 12.48
C ASP A 410 19.91 26.70 13.30
N GLY A 411 20.53 27.51 14.18
CA GLY A 411 19.84 28.48 14.99
C GLY A 411 20.45 28.65 16.39
N GLU A 412 20.10 29.74 17.08
CA GLU A 412 20.58 30.02 18.43
C GLU A 412 19.86 29.22 19.53
N ILE A 413 19.61 27.92 19.27
CA ILE A 413 19.00 26.98 20.24
C ILE A 413 20.05 26.02 20.74
N LYS A 414 20.07 25.83 22.05
CA LYS A 414 20.91 24.81 22.71
C LYS A 414 20.03 23.80 23.44
N GLU A 415 20.57 22.64 23.66
CA GLU A 415 19.97 21.62 24.52
C GLU A 415 19.59 22.22 25.91
N GLY A 416 18.40 21.88 26.38
CA GLY A 416 17.85 22.37 27.63
C GLY A 416 17.19 23.75 27.57
N MET A 417 17.22 24.48 26.45
CA MET A 417 16.52 25.76 26.32
C MET A 417 14.99 25.57 26.32
N PRO A 418 14.25 26.32 27.15
CA PRO A 418 12.80 26.27 27.20
C PRO A 418 12.17 26.94 25.98
N VAL A 419 11.55 26.16 25.10
CA VAL A 419 10.82 26.62 23.93
C VAL A 419 9.35 26.73 24.26
N ILE A 420 8.69 27.84 23.86
CA ILE A 420 7.29 28.11 24.16
C ILE A 420 6.42 27.27 23.19
N ILE A 421 5.52 26.49 23.78
CA ILE A 421 4.59 25.62 23.04
C ILE A 421 3.13 26.09 23.14
N GLY A 422 2.84 27.05 23.97
CA GLY A 422 1.48 27.58 24.17
C GLY A 422 1.41 28.58 25.32
N THR A 423 0.22 29.13 25.55
CA THR A 423 -0.11 29.97 26.68
C THR A 423 -1.03 29.25 27.65
N ILE A 424 -0.79 29.42 28.94
CA ILE A 424 -1.70 28.94 29.98
C ILE A 424 -2.73 30.05 30.22
N ALA A 425 -3.97 29.83 29.75
CA ALA A 425 -5.08 30.74 30.12
C ALA A 425 -5.33 30.60 31.63
N GLN A 426 -5.18 31.69 32.40
CA GLN A 426 -5.68 31.71 33.78
C GLN A 426 -7.20 31.65 33.72
N GLU A 427 -7.80 30.59 34.25
CA GLU A 427 -9.23 30.58 34.60
C GLU A 427 -9.51 31.75 35.53
N LYS A 428 -10.23 32.76 35.05
CA LYS A 428 -10.74 33.86 35.84
C LYS A 428 -11.69 33.21 36.85
N LYS A 429 -11.20 33.01 38.10
CA LYS A 429 -12.09 32.72 39.24
C LYS A 429 -13.10 33.82 39.34
N ILE A 430 -14.35 33.54 38.99
CA ILE A 430 -15.54 34.36 39.21
C ILE A 430 -15.85 34.39 40.70
#